data_196e46b7f43bf77bfb64194416630abc
#
_entry.id   196e46b7f43bf77bfb64194416630abc
#
_cell.length_a   1.000
_cell.length_b   1.000
_cell.length_c   1.000
_cell.angle_alpha   90.00
_cell.angle_beta   90.00
_cell.angle_gamma   90.00
#
_symmetry.space_group_name_H-M   'P 1'
#
loop_
_entity.id
_entity.type
_entity.pdbx_description
1 polymer ?
#
loop_
_entity_poly.entity_id
_entity_poly.type
_entity_poly.pdbx_seq_one_letter_code
_entity_poly.pdbx_strand_id
1 'polypeptide(L)'
;MKLISLRQLLDHAADSGYGVPAFNISNMEQGIAIMNSAKKCDSPVILQASLNVRNRYAGDQMIVAIVNALAKMYPNNPICLHQDHGHTESACVSAVSSGFTSAMMDGSLMSDGKTPSSYSYNVDITSRVSQIAHWTGASIEGELGVLGSLESGEASDEDGSGAVGKLDKEQLLTDPDEAADFVKKTKVDALAIACGTSHGANKFTREPDDNILSINQIKAIHERLPDTHLVMHGSSSVPQSLQEMINEYGGDMPQTWGVPVSEIERGIKYGVRKVNIDTDCRMAMSGAMRRFAKLNPKVFDPREFILASMKELEKLVSDRFERFGTAGNAKKIHPISLAEMADRYADGAF
;
A
#
# COMPACT_ATOMS: atom_id res chain seq x y z
N MET A 1 18.23 -5.43 -13.61
CA MET A 1 16.78 -5.71 -13.68
C MET A 1 16.04 -4.40 -13.79
N LYS A 2 14.97 -4.31 -14.56
CA LYS A 2 14.11 -3.12 -14.61
C LYS A 2 13.00 -3.27 -13.59
N LEU A 3 12.53 -2.16 -13.02
CA LEU A 3 11.30 -2.13 -12.25
C LEU A 3 10.12 -2.53 -13.15
N ILE A 4 9.08 -3.10 -12.57
CA ILE A 4 7.86 -3.52 -13.29
C ILE A 4 6.68 -2.61 -12.93
N SER A 5 5.67 -2.57 -13.81
CA SER A 5 4.42 -1.86 -13.52
C SER A 5 3.60 -2.56 -12.44
N LEU A 6 2.72 -1.83 -11.77
CA LEU A 6 1.77 -2.41 -10.82
C LEU A 6 0.83 -3.39 -11.54
N ARG A 7 0.33 -3.02 -12.71
CA ARG A 7 -0.57 -3.85 -13.52
C ARG A 7 0.02 -5.24 -13.76
N GLN A 8 1.26 -5.31 -14.26
CA GLN A 8 1.92 -6.61 -14.51
C GLN A 8 2.00 -7.46 -13.24
N LEU A 9 2.35 -6.85 -12.11
CA LEU A 9 2.48 -7.58 -10.85
C LEU A 9 1.14 -8.11 -10.35
N LEU A 10 0.09 -7.29 -10.44
CA LEU A 10 -1.23 -7.65 -9.94
C LEU A 10 -1.97 -8.62 -10.90
N ASP A 11 -1.72 -8.57 -12.20
CA ASP A 11 -2.20 -9.58 -13.16
C ASP A 11 -1.68 -10.97 -12.77
N HIS A 12 -0.36 -11.08 -12.52
CA HIS A 12 0.23 -12.35 -12.06
C HIS A 12 -0.32 -12.80 -10.70
N ALA A 13 -0.59 -11.85 -9.80
CA ALA A 13 -1.20 -12.15 -8.50
C ALA A 13 -2.63 -12.66 -8.65
N ALA A 14 -3.41 -12.08 -9.56
CA ALA A 14 -4.76 -12.52 -9.86
C ALA A 14 -4.81 -13.92 -10.47
N ASP A 15 -3.97 -14.17 -11.49
CA ASP A 15 -3.86 -15.47 -12.16
C ASP A 15 -3.43 -16.59 -11.22
N SER A 16 -2.62 -16.26 -10.21
CA SER A 16 -2.06 -17.20 -9.24
C SER A 16 -2.79 -17.22 -7.89
N GLY A 17 -3.81 -16.37 -7.69
CA GLY A 17 -4.70 -16.37 -6.52
C GLY A 17 -4.06 -15.88 -5.22
N TYR A 18 -3.11 -14.95 -5.26
CA TYR A 18 -2.48 -14.37 -4.07
C TYR A 18 -2.64 -12.84 -3.98
N GLY A 19 -2.36 -12.28 -2.80
CA GLY A 19 -2.28 -10.84 -2.58
C GLY A 19 -0.83 -10.37 -2.44
N VAL A 20 -0.53 -9.14 -2.83
CA VAL A 20 0.80 -8.54 -2.74
C VAL A 20 0.81 -7.48 -1.64
N PRO A 21 1.61 -7.64 -0.57
CA PRO A 21 1.78 -6.56 0.38
C PRO A 21 2.57 -5.41 -0.25
N ALA A 22 2.08 -4.19 -0.04
CA ALA A 22 2.72 -2.96 -0.45
C ALA A 22 3.29 -2.26 0.79
N PHE A 23 4.62 -2.17 0.87
CA PHE A 23 5.31 -1.65 2.04
C PHE A 23 5.78 -0.23 1.81
N ASN A 24 5.42 0.68 2.71
CA ASN A 24 5.92 2.04 2.71
C ASN A 24 7.39 2.07 3.11
N ILE A 25 8.17 2.82 2.35
CA ILE A 25 9.58 3.10 2.64
C ILE A 25 9.82 4.61 2.71
N SER A 26 10.65 5.03 3.64
CA SER A 26 11.14 6.40 3.75
C SER A 26 12.67 6.49 3.76
N ASN A 27 13.35 5.37 3.93
CA ASN A 27 14.81 5.29 4.00
C ASN A 27 15.36 3.98 3.40
N MET A 28 16.68 3.92 3.28
CA MET A 28 17.41 2.79 2.73
C MET A 28 17.23 1.51 3.56
N GLU A 29 17.22 1.63 4.86
CA GLU A 29 17.20 0.51 5.80
C GLU A 29 15.91 -0.27 5.74
N GLN A 30 14.76 0.43 5.61
CA GLN A 30 13.47 -0.20 5.35
C GLN A 30 13.50 -0.98 4.04
N GLY A 31 14.00 -0.34 2.98
CA GLY A 31 14.12 -1.00 1.68
C GLY A 31 14.98 -2.26 1.72
N ILE A 32 16.15 -2.23 2.40
CA ILE A 32 17.02 -3.39 2.54
C ILE A 32 16.35 -4.51 3.33
N ALA A 33 15.70 -4.20 4.46
CA ALA A 33 15.02 -5.20 5.29
C ALA A 33 13.87 -5.89 4.53
N ILE A 34 13.06 -5.11 3.80
CA ILE A 34 11.99 -5.65 2.97
C ILE A 34 12.56 -6.55 1.87
N MET A 35 13.60 -6.11 1.18
CA MET A 35 14.22 -6.90 0.10
C MET A 35 14.98 -8.13 0.59
N ASN A 36 15.56 -8.12 1.79
CA ASN A 36 16.12 -9.33 2.43
C ASN A 36 15.02 -10.38 2.63
N SER A 37 13.86 -9.96 3.12
CA SER A 37 12.70 -10.84 3.29
C SER A 37 12.16 -11.32 1.94
N ALA A 38 12.06 -10.43 0.95
CA ALA A 38 11.62 -10.78 -0.39
C ALA A 38 12.54 -11.84 -1.04
N LYS A 39 13.87 -11.70 -0.88
CA LYS A 39 14.84 -12.69 -1.34
C LYS A 39 14.68 -14.03 -0.62
N LYS A 40 14.51 -14.01 0.71
CA LYS A 40 14.33 -15.22 1.53
C LYS A 40 13.06 -15.97 1.16
N CYS A 41 11.97 -15.25 0.93
CA CYS A 41 10.65 -15.83 0.59
C CYS A 41 10.46 -16.07 -0.91
N ASP A 42 11.42 -15.74 -1.79
CA ASP A 42 11.25 -15.76 -3.25
C ASP A 42 10.00 -14.98 -3.68
N SER A 43 9.85 -13.75 -3.18
CA SER A 43 8.66 -12.92 -3.33
C SER A 43 8.90 -11.73 -4.26
N PRO A 44 7.96 -11.38 -5.16
CA PRO A 44 7.90 -10.04 -5.75
C PRO A 44 7.49 -9.03 -4.68
N VAL A 45 7.69 -7.73 -4.91
CA VAL A 45 7.41 -6.72 -3.92
C VAL A 45 6.89 -5.41 -4.51
N ILE A 46 5.99 -4.75 -3.78
CA ILE A 46 5.64 -3.34 -3.99
C ILE A 46 6.35 -2.53 -2.90
N LEU A 47 7.27 -1.66 -3.31
CA LEU A 47 7.82 -0.61 -2.45
C LEU A 47 7.08 0.68 -2.77
N GLN A 48 6.54 1.33 -1.76
CA GLN A 48 5.76 2.55 -1.98
C GLN A 48 6.24 3.71 -1.10
N ALA A 49 5.99 4.93 -1.55
CA ALA A 49 6.31 6.15 -0.82
C ALA A 49 5.10 7.09 -0.84
N SER A 50 4.69 7.53 0.36
CA SER A 50 3.62 8.53 0.51
C SER A 50 4.06 9.89 -0.03
N LEU A 51 3.07 10.73 -0.36
CA LEU A 51 3.32 12.10 -0.79
C LEU A 51 4.12 12.90 0.25
N ASN A 52 3.90 12.63 1.55
CA ASN A 52 4.63 13.29 2.63
C ASN A 52 6.11 12.87 2.65
N VAL A 53 6.42 11.60 2.46
CA VAL A 53 7.81 11.10 2.34
C VAL A 53 8.49 11.72 1.13
N ARG A 54 7.81 11.81 0.01
CA ARG A 54 8.32 12.42 -1.22
C ARG A 54 8.59 13.92 -1.08
N ASN A 55 7.69 14.67 -0.43
CA ASN A 55 7.77 16.13 -0.38
C ASN A 55 8.58 16.66 0.81
N ARG A 56 8.60 15.95 1.96
CA ARG A 56 9.10 16.50 3.22
C ARG A 56 10.24 15.73 3.85
N TYR A 57 10.43 14.46 3.47
CA TYR A 57 11.45 13.63 4.13
C TYR A 57 12.59 13.24 3.21
N ALA A 58 12.35 12.41 2.21
CA ALA A 58 13.40 11.84 1.35
C ALA A 58 13.52 12.51 -0.02
N GLY A 59 12.40 12.90 -0.61
CA GLY A 59 12.34 13.39 -1.99
C GLY A 59 12.33 12.28 -3.05
N ASP A 60 11.76 12.59 -4.21
CA ASP A 60 11.60 11.63 -5.31
C ASP A 60 12.92 11.01 -5.74
N GLN A 61 13.94 11.84 -5.92
CA GLN A 61 15.24 11.38 -6.43
C GLN A 61 15.92 10.39 -5.48
N MET A 62 15.83 10.63 -4.16
CA MET A 62 16.40 9.71 -3.18
C MET A 62 15.65 8.38 -3.16
N ILE A 63 14.32 8.40 -3.13
CA ILE A 63 13.51 7.17 -3.15
C ILE A 63 13.80 6.36 -4.42
N VAL A 64 13.80 6.99 -5.58
CA VAL A 64 14.12 6.33 -6.86
C VAL A 64 15.54 5.78 -6.87
N ALA A 65 16.53 6.51 -6.34
CA ALA A 65 17.91 6.03 -6.24
C ALA A 65 18.03 4.81 -5.33
N ILE A 66 17.38 4.82 -4.16
CA ILE A 66 17.33 3.68 -3.23
C ILE A 66 16.74 2.46 -3.95
N VAL A 67 15.56 2.59 -4.56
CA VAL A 67 14.88 1.45 -5.18
C VAL A 67 15.64 0.93 -6.41
N ASN A 68 16.27 1.79 -7.20
CA ASN A 68 17.14 1.37 -8.30
C ASN A 68 18.40 0.63 -7.80
N ALA A 69 18.97 1.03 -6.66
CA ALA A 69 20.06 0.29 -6.02
C ALA A 69 19.60 -1.09 -5.54
N LEU A 70 18.44 -1.15 -4.87
CA LEU A 70 17.82 -2.40 -4.42
C LEU A 70 17.54 -3.35 -5.60
N ALA A 71 17.01 -2.85 -6.71
CA ALA A 71 16.76 -3.67 -7.90
C ALA A 71 18.06 -4.29 -8.48
N LYS A 72 19.20 -3.63 -8.35
CA LYS A 72 20.52 -4.18 -8.71
C LYS A 72 21.02 -5.20 -7.70
N MET A 73 20.80 -4.97 -6.40
CA MET A 73 21.23 -5.88 -5.32
C MET A 73 20.40 -7.18 -5.27
N TYR A 74 19.12 -7.10 -5.68
CA TYR A 74 18.17 -8.22 -5.65
C TYR A 74 17.59 -8.52 -7.05
N PRO A 75 18.42 -8.95 -8.02
CA PRO A 75 18.04 -9.03 -9.43
C PRO A 75 16.95 -10.06 -9.73
N ASN A 76 16.68 -10.97 -8.82
CA ASN A 76 15.69 -12.06 -8.99
C ASN A 76 14.30 -11.72 -8.39
N ASN A 77 14.18 -10.58 -7.72
CA ASN A 77 12.93 -10.18 -7.10
C ASN A 77 12.33 -8.98 -7.86
N PRO A 78 11.24 -9.16 -8.61
CA PRO A 78 10.55 -8.07 -9.27
C PRO A 78 10.09 -7.02 -8.27
N ILE A 79 10.31 -5.73 -8.59
CA ILE A 79 9.95 -4.60 -7.74
C ILE A 79 9.05 -3.67 -8.55
N CYS A 80 7.88 -3.33 -7.99
CA CYS A 80 7.08 -2.20 -8.40
C CYS A 80 7.38 -1.03 -7.45
N LEU A 81 7.73 0.14 -8.00
CA LEU A 81 7.85 1.37 -7.22
C LEU A 81 6.56 2.18 -7.39
N HIS A 82 5.82 2.32 -6.30
CA HIS A 82 4.50 2.92 -6.28
C HIS A 82 4.47 4.23 -5.47
N GLN A 83 3.80 5.26 -6.00
CA GLN A 83 3.47 6.46 -5.24
C GLN A 83 2.12 6.26 -4.57
N ASP A 84 2.11 6.37 -3.26
CA ASP A 84 0.97 6.18 -2.38
C ASP A 84 0.30 7.53 -2.08
N HIS A 85 -1.02 7.62 -2.26
CA HIS A 85 -1.88 8.81 -2.11
C HIS A 85 -1.37 10.11 -2.74
N GLY A 86 -1.64 10.30 -4.01
CA GLY A 86 -1.48 11.58 -4.70
C GLY A 86 -2.80 12.32 -4.80
N HIS A 87 -2.91 13.52 -4.21
CA HIS A 87 -4.15 14.30 -4.21
C HIS A 87 -4.25 15.31 -5.34
N THR A 88 -3.24 15.36 -6.20
CA THR A 88 -3.21 16.25 -7.36
C THR A 88 -2.61 15.55 -8.57
N GLU A 89 -3.06 15.96 -9.74
CA GLU A 89 -2.49 15.52 -11.03
C GLU A 89 -0.96 15.72 -11.08
N SER A 90 -0.48 16.88 -10.61
CA SER A 90 0.95 17.18 -10.57
C SER A 90 1.75 16.23 -9.67
N ALA A 91 1.19 15.76 -8.55
CA ALA A 91 1.84 14.81 -7.66
C ALA A 91 2.08 13.45 -8.35
N CYS A 92 1.06 12.94 -9.04
CA CYS A 92 1.16 11.67 -9.77
C CYS A 92 2.07 11.78 -10.99
N VAL A 93 1.95 12.85 -11.78
CA VAL A 93 2.81 13.10 -12.96
C VAL A 93 4.27 13.27 -12.54
N SER A 94 4.53 13.97 -11.44
CA SER A 94 5.89 14.10 -10.88
C SER A 94 6.47 12.74 -10.49
N ALA A 95 5.68 11.87 -9.86
CA ALA A 95 6.13 10.53 -9.49
C ALA A 95 6.58 9.74 -10.70
N VAL A 96 5.70 9.62 -11.69
CA VAL A 96 5.96 8.88 -12.93
C VAL A 96 7.17 9.45 -13.67
N SER A 97 7.26 10.77 -13.78
CA SER A 97 8.39 11.45 -14.43
C SER A 97 9.72 11.24 -13.69
N SER A 98 9.67 11.01 -12.38
CA SER A 98 10.86 10.72 -11.55
C SER A 98 11.31 9.26 -11.63
N GLY A 99 10.48 8.36 -12.20
CA GLY A 99 10.81 6.94 -12.36
C GLY A 99 10.01 5.96 -11.52
N PHE A 100 8.90 6.42 -10.92
CA PHE A 100 7.92 5.52 -10.33
C PHE A 100 7.21 4.74 -11.46
N THR A 101 6.96 3.46 -11.21
CA THR A 101 6.32 2.56 -12.19
C THR A 101 4.82 2.44 -11.98
N SER A 102 4.32 3.10 -10.95
CA SER A 102 2.91 3.20 -10.61
C SER A 102 2.67 4.42 -9.72
N ALA A 103 1.47 4.99 -9.79
CA ALA A 103 1.02 6.03 -8.89
C ALA A 103 -0.45 5.83 -8.53
N MET A 104 -0.84 6.28 -7.34
CA MET A 104 -2.24 6.35 -6.93
C MET A 104 -2.73 7.78 -7.08
N MET A 105 -3.81 7.97 -7.84
CA MET A 105 -4.59 9.19 -7.85
C MET A 105 -5.74 9.05 -6.87
N ASP A 106 -5.56 9.61 -5.69
CA ASP A 106 -6.60 9.66 -4.68
C ASP A 106 -7.51 10.89 -4.93
N GLY A 107 -8.42 10.72 -5.88
CA GLY A 107 -9.42 11.73 -6.22
C GLY A 107 -10.67 11.65 -5.33
N SER A 108 -10.75 10.73 -4.37
CA SER A 108 -11.81 10.67 -3.36
C SER A 108 -11.76 11.87 -2.41
N LEU A 109 -10.58 12.48 -2.31
CA LEU A 109 -10.33 13.72 -1.57
C LEU A 109 -9.98 14.86 -2.54
N MET A 110 -10.26 16.09 -2.10
CA MET A 110 -9.80 17.29 -2.79
C MET A 110 -8.28 17.44 -2.69
N SER A 111 -7.72 18.41 -3.38
CA SER A 111 -6.26 18.66 -3.42
C SER A 111 -5.60 18.95 -2.07
N ASP A 112 -6.38 19.20 -1.02
CA ASP A 112 -5.90 19.33 0.35
C ASP A 112 -5.64 18.00 1.05
N GLY A 113 -6.05 16.88 0.43
CA GLY A 113 -5.92 15.53 0.96
C GLY A 113 -6.82 15.22 2.17
N LYS A 114 -7.86 16.03 2.41
CA LYS A 114 -8.71 15.95 3.62
C LYS A 114 -10.19 16.08 3.33
N THR A 115 -10.56 16.99 2.43
CA THR A 115 -11.95 17.26 2.11
C THR A 115 -12.47 16.22 1.13
N PRO A 116 -13.54 15.45 1.46
CA PRO A 116 -14.17 14.53 0.51
C PRO A 116 -14.59 15.25 -0.78
N SER A 117 -14.30 14.66 -1.91
CA SER A 117 -14.60 15.20 -3.23
C SER A 117 -15.95 14.70 -3.75
N SER A 118 -16.41 15.26 -4.88
CA SER A 118 -17.53 14.70 -5.62
C SER A 118 -17.06 13.56 -6.54
N TYR A 119 -17.97 12.62 -6.83
CA TYR A 119 -17.74 11.56 -7.81
C TYR A 119 -17.24 12.09 -9.17
N SER A 120 -17.88 13.17 -9.66
CA SER A 120 -17.50 13.78 -10.94
C SER A 120 -16.08 14.36 -10.93
N TYR A 121 -15.67 14.99 -9.83
CA TYR A 121 -14.30 15.46 -9.66
C TYR A 121 -13.31 14.30 -9.67
N ASN A 122 -13.59 13.23 -8.91
CA ASN A 122 -12.74 12.04 -8.85
C ASN A 122 -12.58 11.40 -10.23
N VAL A 123 -13.68 11.19 -10.95
CA VAL A 123 -13.64 10.64 -12.33
C VAL A 123 -12.79 11.52 -13.24
N ASP A 124 -13.01 12.83 -13.22
CA ASP A 124 -12.34 13.76 -14.13
C ASP A 124 -10.82 13.80 -13.90
N ILE A 125 -10.38 13.95 -12.65
CA ILE A 125 -8.94 14.02 -12.34
C ILE A 125 -8.25 12.67 -12.55
N THR A 126 -8.88 11.57 -12.12
CA THR A 126 -8.30 10.22 -12.23
C THR A 126 -8.19 9.78 -13.68
N SER A 127 -9.18 10.07 -14.54
CA SER A 127 -9.10 9.71 -15.96
C SER A 127 -7.95 10.41 -16.68
N ARG A 128 -7.70 11.69 -16.39
CA ARG A 128 -6.55 12.42 -16.96
C ARG A 128 -5.22 11.83 -16.53
N VAL A 129 -5.08 11.54 -15.24
CA VAL A 129 -3.85 10.96 -14.69
C VAL A 129 -3.60 9.58 -15.27
N SER A 130 -4.63 8.74 -15.40
CA SER A 130 -4.54 7.41 -16.01
C SER A 130 -4.00 7.51 -17.43
N GLN A 131 -4.56 8.39 -18.25
CA GLN A 131 -4.11 8.58 -19.62
C GLN A 131 -2.63 8.98 -19.70
N ILE A 132 -2.18 9.93 -18.86
CA ILE A 132 -0.80 10.38 -18.84
C ILE A 132 0.16 9.26 -18.42
N ALA A 133 -0.20 8.51 -17.38
CA ALA A 133 0.63 7.42 -16.88
C ALA A 133 0.73 6.27 -17.90
N HIS A 134 -0.36 5.87 -18.52
CA HIS A 134 -0.40 4.80 -19.51
C HIS A 134 0.50 5.10 -20.72
N TRP A 135 0.62 6.37 -21.15
CA TRP A 135 1.58 6.75 -22.20
C TRP A 135 3.04 6.46 -21.85
N THR A 136 3.36 6.34 -20.57
CA THR A 136 4.71 6.00 -20.10
C THR A 136 4.86 4.52 -19.71
N GLY A 137 3.76 3.76 -19.77
CA GLY A 137 3.68 2.38 -19.31
C GLY A 137 3.57 2.21 -17.79
N ALA A 138 3.46 3.31 -17.04
CA ALA A 138 3.17 3.27 -15.62
C ALA A 138 1.69 2.96 -15.37
N SER A 139 1.39 2.27 -14.28
CA SER A 139 0.03 1.92 -13.88
C SER A 139 -0.56 2.98 -12.97
N ILE A 140 -1.89 3.08 -12.94
CA ILE A 140 -2.63 3.94 -12.04
C ILE A 140 -3.56 3.14 -11.15
N GLU A 141 -3.48 3.44 -9.86
CA GLU A 141 -4.47 3.10 -8.84
C GLU A 141 -5.40 4.30 -8.64
N GLY A 142 -6.71 4.06 -8.62
CA GLY A 142 -7.71 5.04 -8.22
C GLY A 142 -8.29 4.69 -6.86
N GLU A 143 -9.03 5.61 -6.24
CA GLU A 143 -9.77 5.37 -5.00
C GLU A 143 -11.23 5.78 -5.16
N LEU A 144 -12.14 4.93 -4.65
CA LEU A 144 -13.56 5.20 -4.60
C LEU A 144 -14.13 4.85 -3.23
N GLY A 145 -14.89 5.78 -2.66
CA GLY A 145 -15.26 5.80 -1.25
C GLY A 145 -14.21 6.53 -0.42
N VAL A 146 -14.51 6.76 0.85
CA VAL A 146 -13.60 7.44 1.78
C VAL A 146 -13.25 6.48 2.91
N LEU A 147 -11.96 6.35 3.21
CA LEU A 147 -11.50 5.45 4.25
C LEU A 147 -11.92 5.94 5.64
N GLY A 148 -12.59 5.08 6.39
CA GLY A 148 -13.01 5.34 7.76
C GLY A 148 -13.55 4.08 8.43
N SER A 149 -13.60 4.11 9.75
CA SER A 149 -14.05 2.99 10.56
C SER A 149 -15.56 2.81 10.51
N LEU A 150 -16.03 1.62 10.15
CA LEU A 150 -17.46 1.28 10.26
C LEU A 150 -17.94 1.22 11.72
N GLU A 151 -17.05 1.02 12.69
CA GLU A 151 -17.39 0.99 14.11
C GLU A 151 -17.73 2.38 14.64
N SER A 152 -16.86 3.36 14.38
CA SER A 152 -17.00 4.72 14.93
C SER A 152 -17.57 5.75 13.93
N GLY A 153 -17.50 5.45 12.63
CA GLY A 153 -17.74 6.40 11.56
C GLY A 153 -16.62 7.43 11.41
N GLU A 154 -15.53 7.29 12.15
CA GLU A 154 -14.42 8.25 12.12
C GLU A 154 -13.38 7.86 11.07
N ALA A 155 -12.96 8.86 10.32
CA ALA A 155 -11.80 8.80 9.46
C ALA A 155 -10.58 9.37 10.16
N SER A 156 -9.41 8.83 9.88
CA SER A 156 -8.13 9.29 10.42
C SER A 156 -7.11 9.53 9.32
N ASP A 157 -6.24 10.49 9.56
CA ASP A 157 -5.12 10.86 8.69
C ASP A 157 -3.90 9.97 8.97
N GLU A 158 -3.22 9.51 7.92
CA GLU A 158 -1.89 8.93 8.00
C GLU A 158 -1.00 9.59 6.94
N ASP A 159 0.13 10.13 7.35
CA ASP A 159 1.08 10.85 6.49
C ASP A 159 0.49 12.07 5.73
N GLY A 160 -0.55 12.70 6.29
CA GLY A 160 -1.19 13.86 5.69
C GLY A 160 -2.26 13.53 4.66
N SER A 161 -2.66 12.28 4.58
CA SER A 161 -3.73 11.78 3.71
C SER A 161 -4.83 11.14 4.55
N GLY A 162 -6.06 11.55 4.34
CA GLY A 162 -7.23 11.00 5.00
C GLY A 162 -8.24 12.05 5.38
N ALA A 163 -9.52 11.76 5.21
CA ALA A 163 -10.59 12.61 5.68
C ALA A 163 -10.54 12.75 7.20
N VAL A 164 -11.04 13.86 7.71
CA VAL A 164 -11.09 14.12 9.15
C VAL A 164 -12.55 14.32 9.57
N GLY A 165 -12.98 13.58 10.59
CA GLY A 165 -14.30 13.67 11.17
C GLY A 165 -15.20 12.48 10.90
N LYS A 166 -16.50 12.61 11.18
CA LYS A 166 -17.50 11.57 10.96
C LYS A 166 -17.97 11.58 9.51
N LEU A 167 -17.99 10.38 8.92
CA LEU A 167 -18.49 10.11 7.58
C LEU A 167 -19.79 9.31 7.64
N ASP A 168 -20.62 9.46 6.64
CA ASP A 168 -21.83 8.67 6.49
C ASP A 168 -21.47 7.24 6.02
N LYS A 169 -22.29 6.25 6.38
CA LYS A 169 -22.04 4.84 6.02
C LYS A 169 -21.90 4.61 4.52
N GLU A 170 -22.61 5.38 3.71
CA GLU A 170 -22.54 5.35 2.25
C GLU A 170 -21.16 5.78 1.73
N GLN A 171 -20.47 6.68 2.44
CA GLN A 171 -19.11 7.11 2.12
C GLN A 171 -18.05 6.07 2.53
N LEU A 172 -18.35 5.25 3.56
CA LEU A 172 -17.44 4.25 4.14
C LEU A 172 -17.44 2.91 3.40
N LEU A 173 -18.33 2.73 2.42
CA LEU A 173 -18.43 1.52 1.62
C LEU A 173 -18.54 1.88 0.14
N THR A 174 -17.65 1.36 -0.66
CA THR A 174 -17.68 1.55 -2.12
C THR A 174 -18.86 0.81 -2.73
N ASP A 175 -19.75 1.52 -3.45
CA ASP A 175 -20.85 0.89 -4.18
C ASP A 175 -20.34 0.12 -5.41
N PRO A 176 -20.80 -1.14 -5.64
CA PRO A 176 -20.30 -1.95 -6.73
C PRO A 176 -20.65 -1.44 -8.14
N ASP A 177 -21.82 -0.82 -8.32
CA ASP A 177 -22.23 -0.27 -9.62
C ASP A 177 -21.49 1.04 -9.91
N GLU A 178 -21.28 1.86 -8.89
CA GLU A 178 -20.44 3.06 -8.99
C GLU A 178 -18.98 2.71 -9.27
N ALA A 179 -18.45 1.64 -8.65
CA ALA A 179 -17.11 1.13 -8.92
C ALA A 179 -16.95 0.70 -10.37
N ALA A 180 -17.93 -0.01 -10.93
CA ALA A 180 -17.91 -0.42 -12.33
C ALA A 180 -17.95 0.78 -13.30
N ASP A 181 -18.77 1.77 -13.02
CA ASP A 181 -18.84 3.01 -13.81
C ASP A 181 -17.52 3.81 -13.71
N PHE A 182 -16.95 3.91 -12.49
CA PHE A 182 -15.68 4.58 -12.24
C PHE A 182 -14.53 3.98 -13.05
N VAL A 183 -14.31 2.67 -12.95
CA VAL A 183 -13.25 1.96 -13.68
C VAL A 183 -13.43 2.10 -15.18
N LYS A 184 -14.66 1.96 -15.69
CA LYS A 184 -14.97 2.15 -17.11
C LYS A 184 -14.59 3.54 -17.63
N LYS A 185 -14.80 4.60 -16.82
CA LYS A 185 -14.51 5.98 -17.18
C LYS A 185 -13.04 6.36 -17.00
N THR A 186 -12.43 5.90 -15.92
CA THR A 186 -11.07 6.31 -15.53
C THR A 186 -9.98 5.42 -16.11
N LYS A 187 -10.30 4.18 -16.44
CA LYS A 187 -9.34 3.18 -16.93
C LYS A 187 -8.19 2.91 -15.95
N VAL A 188 -8.46 2.97 -14.65
CA VAL A 188 -7.46 2.60 -13.64
C VAL A 188 -7.12 1.10 -13.69
N ASP A 189 -5.89 0.76 -13.37
CA ASP A 189 -5.38 -0.63 -13.33
C ASP A 189 -5.75 -1.34 -12.05
N ALA A 190 -5.88 -0.56 -10.97
CA ALA A 190 -6.27 -1.03 -9.65
C ALA A 190 -7.22 -0.03 -8.99
N LEU A 191 -8.12 -0.53 -8.16
CA LEU A 191 -9.10 0.28 -7.45
C LEU A 191 -9.00 0.05 -5.95
N ALA A 192 -8.58 1.09 -5.22
CA ALA A 192 -8.70 1.14 -3.77
C ALA A 192 -10.17 1.34 -3.40
N ILE A 193 -10.65 0.46 -2.53
CA ILE A 193 -12.06 0.42 -2.11
C ILE A 193 -12.21 0.67 -0.62
N ALA A 194 -13.23 1.40 -0.26
CA ALA A 194 -13.66 1.55 1.12
C ALA A 194 -14.45 0.30 1.53
N CYS A 195 -13.92 -0.46 2.47
CA CYS A 195 -14.50 -1.72 2.94
C CYS A 195 -14.59 -1.82 4.48
N GLY A 196 -14.52 -0.66 5.16
CA GLY A 196 -14.63 -0.55 6.61
C GLY A 196 -13.30 -0.41 7.34
N THR A 197 -12.22 -0.12 6.63
CA THR A 197 -10.88 0.14 7.18
C THR A 197 -10.59 1.63 7.26
N SER A 198 -9.81 2.05 8.27
CA SER A 198 -9.32 3.43 8.43
C SER A 198 -7.78 3.47 8.44
N HIS A 199 -7.22 4.63 8.11
CA HIS A 199 -5.79 4.87 8.23
C HIS A 199 -5.30 4.91 9.69
N GLY A 200 -3.98 4.90 9.89
CA GLY A 200 -3.32 5.06 11.19
C GLY A 200 -3.36 3.84 12.10
N ALA A 201 -2.80 4.00 13.29
CA ALA A 201 -2.73 2.95 14.29
C ALA A 201 -4.03 2.80 15.10
N ASN A 202 -4.81 3.87 15.28
CA ASN A 202 -6.01 3.88 16.10
C ASN A 202 -7.25 3.50 15.26
N LYS A 203 -7.38 2.21 14.91
CA LYS A 203 -8.46 1.73 14.04
C LYS A 203 -9.69 1.26 14.81
N PHE A 204 -9.47 0.47 15.86
CA PHE A 204 -10.55 -0.11 16.68
C PHE A 204 -10.25 0.08 18.16
N THR A 205 -11.30 0.39 18.92
CA THR A 205 -11.23 0.64 20.37
C THR A 205 -11.34 -0.65 21.19
N ARG A 206 -11.76 -1.74 20.57
CA ARG A 206 -11.86 -3.09 21.13
C ARG A 206 -11.26 -4.11 20.17
N GLU A 207 -10.94 -5.28 20.68
CA GLU A 207 -10.49 -6.38 19.85
C GLU A 207 -11.55 -6.72 18.79
N PRO A 208 -11.20 -6.65 17.50
CA PRO A 208 -12.14 -6.90 16.42
C PRO A 208 -12.53 -8.38 16.36
N ASP A 209 -13.79 -8.65 16.08
CA ASP A 209 -14.26 -9.96 15.69
C ASP A 209 -13.97 -10.27 14.21
N ASP A 210 -14.26 -11.52 13.77
CA ASP A 210 -13.95 -12.01 12.43
C ASP A 210 -14.86 -11.46 11.31
N ASN A 211 -15.55 -10.33 11.50
CA ASN A 211 -16.47 -9.74 10.52
C ASN A 211 -16.31 -8.22 10.42
N ILE A 212 -15.09 -7.73 10.56
CA ILE A 212 -14.79 -6.30 10.51
C ILE A 212 -14.80 -5.75 9.09
N LEU A 213 -14.29 -6.53 8.14
CA LEU A 213 -14.32 -6.14 6.73
C LEU A 213 -15.68 -6.47 6.12
N SER A 214 -16.18 -5.58 5.29
CA SER A 214 -17.34 -5.85 4.46
C SER A 214 -16.99 -6.81 3.31
N ILE A 215 -16.76 -8.08 3.63
CA ILE A 215 -16.36 -9.11 2.65
C ILE A 215 -17.42 -9.27 1.53
N ASN A 216 -18.70 -9.12 1.86
CA ASN A 216 -19.75 -9.17 0.85
C ASN A 216 -19.63 -8.03 -0.16
N GLN A 217 -19.20 -6.83 0.29
CA GLN A 217 -18.98 -5.69 -0.58
C GLN A 217 -17.77 -5.93 -1.51
N ILE A 218 -16.65 -6.41 -0.95
CA ILE A 218 -15.45 -6.79 -1.72
C ILE A 218 -15.84 -7.78 -2.83
N LYS A 219 -16.59 -8.81 -2.47
CA LYS A 219 -17.06 -9.83 -3.40
C LYS A 219 -17.97 -9.26 -4.49
N ALA A 220 -18.96 -8.43 -4.12
CA ALA A 220 -19.87 -7.81 -5.07
C ALA A 220 -19.16 -6.88 -6.05
N ILE A 221 -18.13 -6.14 -5.60
CA ILE A 221 -17.30 -5.30 -6.46
C ILE A 221 -16.49 -6.19 -7.42
N HIS A 222 -15.83 -7.22 -6.91
CA HIS A 222 -15.02 -8.12 -7.75
C HIS A 222 -15.86 -8.87 -8.79
N GLU A 223 -17.09 -9.28 -8.47
CA GLU A 223 -18.00 -9.92 -9.43
C GLU A 223 -18.36 -8.98 -10.60
N ARG A 224 -18.40 -7.65 -10.39
CA ARG A 224 -18.62 -6.65 -11.45
C ARG A 224 -17.36 -6.26 -12.20
N LEU A 225 -16.21 -6.39 -11.55
CA LEU A 225 -14.90 -5.96 -12.02
C LEU A 225 -13.87 -7.09 -11.92
N PRO A 226 -14.09 -8.23 -12.62
CA PRO A 226 -13.21 -9.40 -12.50
C PRO A 226 -11.78 -9.13 -12.99
N ASP A 227 -11.60 -8.19 -13.91
CA ASP A 227 -10.33 -7.84 -14.54
C ASP A 227 -9.65 -6.62 -13.90
N THR A 228 -10.28 -6.02 -12.87
CA THR A 228 -9.71 -4.90 -12.11
C THR A 228 -9.23 -5.37 -10.74
N HIS A 229 -8.00 -5.03 -10.40
CA HIS A 229 -7.39 -5.45 -9.14
C HIS A 229 -7.87 -4.57 -7.98
N LEU A 230 -8.45 -5.17 -6.95
CA LEU A 230 -8.88 -4.45 -5.76
C LEU A 230 -7.71 -4.21 -4.82
N VAL A 231 -7.70 -3.03 -4.20
CA VAL A 231 -6.68 -2.62 -3.23
C VAL A 231 -7.33 -2.35 -1.88
N MET A 232 -6.67 -2.81 -0.81
CA MET A 232 -7.08 -2.55 0.56
C MET A 232 -6.10 -1.60 1.22
N HIS A 233 -6.58 -0.41 1.54
CA HIS A 233 -5.90 0.58 2.39
C HIS A 233 -6.32 0.42 3.85
N GLY A 234 -5.62 1.09 4.76
CA GLY A 234 -5.90 1.01 6.20
C GLY A 234 -5.80 -0.40 6.79
N SER A 235 -5.05 -1.29 6.17
CA SER A 235 -5.01 -2.73 6.45
C SER A 235 -3.90 -3.16 7.41
N SER A 236 -3.16 -2.23 8.04
CA SER A 236 -2.21 -2.58 9.10
C SER A 236 -2.91 -3.32 10.25
N SER A 237 -2.30 -4.39 10.72
CA SER A 237 -2.89 -5.30 11.71
C SER A 237 -2.62 -4.88 13.16
N VAL A 238 -1.74 -3.90 13.35
CA VAL A 238 -1.35 -3.37 14.69
C VAL A 238 -1.05 -4.52 15.66
N PRO A 239 0.01 -5.33 15.41
CA PRO A 239 0.28 -6.51 16.23
C PRO A 239 0.48 -6.16 17.69
N GLN A 240 -0.27 -6.80 18.58
CA GLN A 240 -0.24 -6.52 20.02
C GLN A 240 1.16 -6.69 20.60
N SER A 241 1.91 -7.69 20.15
CA SER A 241 3.31 -7.89 20.58
C SER A 241 4.25 -6.73 20.24
N LEU A 242 3.98 -5.99 19.16
CA LEU A 242 4.74 -4.79 18.81
C LEU A 242 4.30 -3.59 19.66
N GLN A 243 3.02 -3.46 19.96
CA GLN A 243 2.50 -2.44 20.87
C GLN A 243 3.06 -2.64 22.29
N GLU A 244 3.02 -3.88 22.79
CA GLU A 244 3.63 -4.26 24.07
C GLU A 244 5.13 -3.94 24.09
N MET A 245 5.88 -4.29 23.03
CA MET A 245 7.30 -3.96 22.92
C MET A 245 7.54 -2.45 22.97
N ILE A 246 6.75 -1.64 22.25
CA ILE A 246 6.89 -0.19 22.28
C ILE A 246 6.71 0.34 23.70
N ASN A 247 5.65 -0.10 24.40
CA ASN A 247 5.29 0.39 25.73
C ASN A 247 6.23 -0.12 26.81
N GLU A 248 6.65 -1.38 26.77
CA GLU A 248 7.63 -1.96 27.73
C GLU A 248 8.96 -1.19 27.69
N TYR A 249 9.37 -0.69 26.53
CA TYR A 249 10.66 -0.02 26.37
C TYR A 249 10.54 1.50 26.25
N GLY A 250 9.55 2.09 26.92
CA GLY A 250 9.45 3.54 27.14
C GLY A 250 8.64 4.28 26.09
N GLY A 251 7.77 3.61 25.38
CA GLY A 251 6.71 4.21 24.59
C GLY A 251 5.44 4.44 25.43
N ASP A 252 4.48 5.12 24.83
CA ASP A 252 3.16 5.39 25.40
C ASP A 252 2.12 5.31 24.28
N MET A 253 2.00 4.12 23.70
CA MET A 253 1.03 3.85 22.65
C MET A 253 -0.30 3.44 23.30
N PRO A 254 -1.42 4.11 23.01
CA PRO A 254 -2.72 3.72 23.55
C PRO A 254 -3.12 2.32 23.07
N GLN A 255 -3.88 1.60 23.88
CA GLN A 255 -4.39 0.30 23.48
C GLN A 255 -5.30 0.45 22.27
N THR A 256 -4.95 -0.25 21.20
CA THR A 256 -5.69 -0.22 19.93
C THR A 256 -5.50 -1.53 19.18
N TRP A 257 -6.37 -1.79 18.20
CA TRP A 257 -6.31 -2.97 17.36
C TRP A 257 -6.38 -2.57 15.89
N GLY A 258 -5.76 -3.35 15.04
CA GLY A 258 -5.82 -3.20 13.59
C GLY A 258 -6.71 -4.26 12.94
N VAL A 259 -6.61 -4.39 11.63
CA VAL A 259 -7.36 -5.39 10.86
C VAL A 259 -6.73 -6.77 11.09
N PRO A 260 -7.50 -7.79 11.54
CA PRO A 260 -6.97 -9.15 11.67
C PRO A 260 -6.42 -9.66 10.33
N VAL A 261 -5.24 -10.29 10.38
CA VAL A 261 -4.61 -10.83 9.16
C VAL A 261 -5.50 -11.86 8.47
N SER A 262 -6.27 -12.65 9.24
CA SER A 262 -7.28 -13.58 8.73
C SER A 262 -8.35 -12.91 7.86
N GLU A 263 -8.79 -11.71 8.22
CA GLU A 263 -9.74 -10.93 7.43
C GLU A 263 -9.13 -10.43 6.12
N ILE A 264 -7.85 -10.02 6.15
CA ILE A 264 -7.12 -9.65 4.94
C ILE A 264 -7.00 -10.86 4.00
N GLU A 265 -6.65 -12.04 4.53
CA GLU A 265 -6.59 -13.30 3.78
C GLU A 265 -7.96 -13.64 3.14
N ARG A 266 -9.06 -13.36 3.85
CA ARG A 266 -10.41 -13.49 3.28
C ARG A 266 -10.64 -12.51 2.13
N GLY A 267 -10.25 -11.24 2.28
CA GLY A 267 -10.33 -10.25 1.20
C GLY A 267 -9.55 -10.66 -0.04
N ILE A 268 -8.35 -11.23 0.13
CA ILE A 268 -7.54 -11.75 -0.97
C ILE A 268 -8.27 -12.85 -1.76
N LYS A 269 -9.01 -13.73 -1.10
CA LYS A 269 -9.81 -14.77 -1.76
C LYS A 269 -10.93 -14.20 -2.64
N TYR A 270 -11.33 -12.95 -2.39
CA TYR A 270 -12.43 -12.28 -3.10
C TYR A 270 -11.97 -11.09 -3.97
N GLY A 271 -10.71 -11.07 -4.42
CA GLY A 271 -10.26 -10.15 -5.46
C GLY A 271 -9.32 -9.04 -4.99
N VAL A 272 -9.05 -8.91 -3.68
CA VAL A 272 -7.99 -8.00 -3.22
C VAL A 272 -6.63 -8.53 -3.67
N ARG A 273 -5.87 -7.68 -4.38
CA ARG A 273 -4.56 -8.05 -4.92
C ARG A 273 -3.43 -7.21 -4.36
N LYS A 274 -3.67 -6.01 -3.87
CA LYS A 274 -2.70 -5.15 -3.18
C LYS A 274 -3.19 -4.85 -1.76
N VAL A 275 -2.31 -4.94 -0.79
CA VAL A 275 -2.60 -4.70 0.64
C VAL A 275 -1.57 -3.74 1.20
N ASN A 276 -1.99 -2.53 1.58
CA ASN A 276 -1.09 -1.52 2.11
C ASN A 276 -0.67 -1.81 3.55
N ILE A 277 0.64 -1.74 3.84
CA ILE A 277 1.21 -1.96 5.17
C ILE A 277 2.25 -0.88 5.46
N ASP A 278 1.93 0.03 6.38
CA ASP A 278 2.84 1.07 6.86
C ASP A 278 2.99 1.04 8.39
N THR A 279 1.90 1.25 9.14
CA THR A 279 1.91 1.33 10.59
C THR A 279 2.63 0.15 11.24
N ASP A 280 2.38 -1.10 10.79
CA ASP A 280 3.04 -2.30 11.33
C ASP A 280 4.56 -2.23 11.16
N CYS A 281 5.06 -1.72 10.02
CA CYS A 281 6.48 -1.56 9.75
C CYS A 281 7.12 -0.50 10.66
N ARG A 282 6.42 0.61 10.87
CA ARG A 282 6.85 1.68 11.80
C ARG A 282 6.93 1.16 13.23
N MET A 283 5.93 0.41 13.68
CA MET A 283 5.90 -0.21 15.02
C MET A 283 7.04 -1.20 15.20
N ALA A 284 7.28 -2.09 14.23
CA ALA A 284 8.36 -3.07 14.30
C ALA A 284 9.73 -2.39 14.47
N MET A 285 10.01 -1.38 13.67
CA MET A 285 11.29 -0.67 13.72
C MET A 285 11.44 0.15 15.01
N SER A 286 10.43 0.95 15.37
CA SER A 286 10.50 1.82 16.56
C SER A 286 10.55 1.02 17.86
N GLY A 287 9.78 -0.05 17.97
CA GLY A 287 9.80 -0.95 19.12
C GLY A 287 11.15 -1.64 19.29
N ALA A 288 11.72 -2.16 18.22
CA ALA A 288 13.02 -2.82 18.24
C ALA A 288 14.17 -1.85 18.57
N MET A 289 14.13 -0.62 18.07
CA MET A 289 15.11 0.43 18.46
C MET A 289 15.04 0.74 19.96
N ARG A 290 13.83 0.95 20.49
CA ARG A 290 13.61 1.22 21.93
C ARG A 290 14.13 0.07 22.77
N ARG A 291 13.75 -1.17 22.45
CA ARG A 291 14.23 -2.39 23.14
C ARG A 291 15.74 -2.48 23.11
N PHE A 292 16.36 -2.31 21.94
CA PHE A 292 17.82 -2.38 21.78
C PHE A 292 18.52 -1.30 22.62
N ALA A 293 18.07 -0.06 22.57
CA ALA A 293 18.62 1.06 23.35
C ALA A 293 18.56 0.80 24.85
N LYS A 294 17.42 0.29 25.35
CA LYS A 294 17.24 0.00 26.79
C LYS A 294 18.12 -1.14 27.27
N LEU A 295 18.26 -2.20 26.47
CA LEU A 295 19.01 -3.39 26.85
C LEU A 295 20.54 -3.21 26.63
N ASN A 296 20.95 -2.25 25.82
CA ASN A 296 22.36 -2.00 25.48
C ASN A 296 22.77 -0.53 25.75
N PRO A 297 22.68 -0.05 27.01
CA PRO A 297 22.83 1.37 27.33
C PRO A 297 24.23 1.94 27.06
N LYS A 298 25.23 1.10 26.81
CA LYS A 298 26.60 1.52 26.49
C LYS A 298 26.84 1.67 24.98
N VAL A 299 25.91 1.17 24.15
CA VAL A 299 26.01 1.27 22.70
C VAL A 299 25.56 2.67 22.25
N PHE A 300 26.36 3.34 21.45
CA PHE A 300 26.09 4.66 20.89
C PHE A 300 26.25 4.72 19.36
N ASP A 301 26.69 3.64 18.72
CA ASP A 301 26.73 3.57 17.24
C ASP A 301 25.32 3.45 16.68
N PRO A 302 24.82 4.43 15.88
CA PRO A 302 23.46 4.41 15.35
C PRO A 302 23.19 3.18 14.45
N ARG A 303 24.22 2.62 13.82
CA ARG A 303 24.07 1.44 12.95
C ARG A 303 23.57 0.22 13.72
N GLU A 304 23.96 0.04 14.96
CA GLU A 304 23.54 -1.08 15.79
C GLU A 304 22.02 -1.01 16.12
N PHE A 305 21.51 0.17 16.37
CA PHE A 305 20.09 0.42 16.60
C PHE A 305 19.27 0.13 15.34
N ILE A 306 19.77 0.58 14.21
CA ILE A 306 19.16 0.38 12.90
C ILE A 306 19.15 -1.11 12.53
N LEU A 307 20.28 -1.82 12.69
CA LEU A 307 20.37 -3.26 12.43
C LEU A 307 19.39 -4.08 13.29
N ALA A 308 19.20 -3.68 14.55
CA ALA A 308 18.21 -4.31 15.42
C ALA A 308 16.78 -4.10 14.91
N SER A 309 16.47 -2.89 14.43
CA SER A 309 15.15 -2.56 13.87
C SER A 309 14.88 -3.28 12.54
N MET A 310 15.87 -3.38 11.67
CA MET A 310 15.75 -4.12 10.41
C MET A 310 15.39 -5.60 10.63
N LYS A 311 16.00 -6.25 11.62
CA LYS A 311 15.70 -7.65 11.95
C LYS A 311 14.24 -7.88 12.38
N GLU A 312 13.65 -6.93 13.09
CA GLU A 312 12.25 -7.06 13.49
C GLU A 312 11.32 -6.79 12.29
N LEU A 313 11.65 -5.81 11.46
CA LEU A 313 10.94 -5.56 10.21
C LEU A 313 11.00 -6.77 9.26
N GLU A 314 12.16 -7.42 9.11
CA GLU A 314 12.32 -8.64 8.30
C GLU A 314 11.38 -9.77 8.73
N LYS A 315 11.13 -9.94 10.04
CA LYS A 315 10.19 -10.94 10.55
C LYS A 315 8.75 -10.62 10.12
N LEU A 316 8.34 -9.37 10.34
CA LEU A 316 7.01 -8.91 9.95
C LEU A 316 6.76 -9.07 8.45
N VAL A 317 7.69 -8.61 7.64
CA VAL A 317 7.60 -8.65 6.17
C VAL A 317 7.56 -10.09 5.65
N SER A 318 8.39 -10.99 6.21
CA SER A 318 8.38 -12.42 5.84
C SER A 318 7.03 -13.06 6.15
N ASP A 319 6.46 -12.79 7.34
CA ASP A 319 5.13 -13.27 7.70
C ASP A 319 4.05 -12.80 6.70
N ARG A 320 4.09 -11.55 6.29
CA ARG A 320 3.12 -11.02 5.33
C ARG A 320 3.26 -11.63 3.94
N PHE A 321 4.49 -11.88 3.46
CA PHE A 321 4.71 -12.60 2.21
C PHE A 321 4.15 -14.03 2.25
N GLU A 322 4.32 -14.73 3.35
CA GLU A 322 3.80 -16.08 3.54
C GLU A 322 2.28 -16.08 3.66
N ARG A 323 1.72 -15.24 4.54
CA ARG A 323 0.29 -15.18 4.83
C ARG A 323 -0.56 -14.76 3.61
N PHE A 324 -0.06 -13.84 2.79
CA PHE A 324 -0.79 -13.38 1.61
C PHE A 324 -0.55 -14.24 0.37
N GLY A 325 0.29 -15.28 0.48
CA GLY A 325 0.61 -16.21 -0.59
C GLY A 325 1.57 -15.65 -1.65
N THR A 326 2.21 -14.51 -1.37
CA THR A 326 3.16 -13.86 -2.29
C THR A 326 4.47 -14.65 -2.40
N ALA A 327 4.85 -15.37 -1.34
CA ALA A 327 6.07 -16.18 -1.28
C ALA A 327 6.10 -17.25 -2.39
N GLY A 328 7.29 -17.49 -2.97
CA GLY A 328 7.51 -18.47 -4.03
C GLY A 328 7.07 -18.03 -5.44
N ASN A 329 6.79 -16.73 -5.65
CA ASN A 329 6.29 -16.24 -6.92
C ASN A 329 7.26 -15.31 -7.68
N ALA A 330 8.37 -14.84 -7.09
CA ALA A 330 9.28 -13.91 -7.77
C ALA A 330 9.81 -14.45 -9.09
N LYS A 331 10.27 -15.69 -9.11
CA LYS A 331 10.87 -16.33 -10.31
C LYS A 331 9.86 -16.67 -11.41
N LYS A 332 8.56 -16.65 -11.11
CA LYS A 332 7.49 -16.93 -12.08
C LYS A 332 7.14 -15.69 -12.91
N ILE A 333 7.50 -14.50 -12.43
CA ILE A 333 7.21 -13.24 -13.11
C ILE A 333 8.33 -12.93 -14.10
N HIS A 334 7.97 -12.79 -15.37
CA HIS A 334 8.86 -12.36 -16.44
C HIS A 334 8.72 -10.87 -16.69
N PRO A 335 9.67 -10.02 -16.23
CA PRO A 335 9.53 -8.58 -16.29
C PRO A 335 9.32 -8.03 -17.69
N ILE A 336 8.26 -7.24 -17.87
CA ILE A 336 7.93 -6.47 -19.06
C ILE A 336 8.45 -5.05 -18.86
N SER A 337 9.01 -4.44 -19.90
CA SER A 337 9.48 -3.05 -19.81
C SER A 337 8.30 -2.06 -19.82
N LEU A 338 8.49 -0.89 -19.21
CA LEU A 338 7.45 0.15 -19.28
C LEU A 338 7.14 0.58 -20.73
N ALA A 339 8.13 0.57 -21.64
CA ALA A 339 7.89 0.84 -23.04
C ALA A 339 6.92 -0.17 -23.67
N GLU A 340 7.13 -1.48 -23.40
CA GLU A 340 6.20 -2.52 -23.84
C GLU A 340 4.82 -2.41 -23.16
N MET A 341 4.79 -2.00 -21.89
CA MET A 341 3.51 -1.72 -21.23
C MET A 341 2.76 -0.56 -21.87
N ALA A 342 3.47 0.52 -22.25
CA ALA A 342 2.88 1.65 -22.97
C ALA A 342 2.26 1.21 -24.31
N ASP A 343 2.95 0.36 -25.07
CA ASP A 343 2.42 -0.20 -26.30
C ASP A 343 1.13 -1.02 -26.04
N ARG A 344 1.12 -1.85 -24.99
CA ARG A 344 -0.07 -2.63 -24.62
C ARG A 344 -1.27 -1.74 -24.22
N TYR A 345 -1.02 -0.64 -23.50
CA TYR A 345 -2.08 0.34 -23.19
C TYR A 345 -2.60 1.01 -24.46
N ALA A 346 -1.71 1.38 -25.39
CA ALA A 346 -2.10 2.00 -26.65
C ALA A 346 -2.93 1.05 -27.55
N ASP A 347 -2.64 -0.25 -27.49
CA ASP A 347 -3.37 -1.29 -28.26
C ASP A 347 -4.69 -1.69 -27.59
N GLY A 348 -5.01 -1.15 -26.40
CA GLY A 348 -6.23 -1.47 -25.67
C GLY A 348 -6.26 -2.89 -25.09
N ALA A 349 -5.11 -3.39 -24.66
CA ALA A 349 -4.98 -4.73 -24.10
C ALA A 349 -5.55 -4.84 -22.67
N PHE A 350 -5.98 -3.72 -22.04
CA PHE A 350 -6.47 -3.63 -20.69
C PHE A 350 -7.80 -2.86 -20.59
#